data_478b6696010939a108351c9796cf6fcf
#
_entry.id   478b6696010939a108351c9796cf6fcf
#
_cell.length_a   1.000
_cell.length_b   1.000
_cell.length_c   1.000
_cell.angle_alpha   90.00
_cell.angle_beta   90.00
_cell.angle_gamma   90.00
#
_symmetry.space_group_name_H-M   'P 1'
#
loop_
_entity.id
_entity.type
_entity.pdbx_description
1 polymer ?
#
loop_
_entity_poly.entity_id
_entity_poly.type
_entity_poly.pdbx_seq_one_letter_code
_entity_poly.pdbx_strand_id
1 'polypeptide(L)'
;MIRIELGVEDLANTRFGISPLAETVFSLWALTDPSRHTLHLPWVRAARGQSDPDDARLLHSLVGPSRIPPDFRGNPSRPIPDFLTPRPSTFVARFGDELATARSTPPAVVRRDLVATHAPDPVPDELRAATVADDDATTALRDAICDALERHWQRSLAPGWADMQLVLEADTTYRARRLTTGGAALLFADIHPNLRWRDGVLTVTEMVGDHTVAAAGRGLLLIPSIFAYKPVPPLDPGEPPSLGYPSRGIGTLWSPPPQPDPAALVDLLGRTRALLLQTLEEPLPTVEIARRLQVTPSAVSQHLQVLHATGLVTRARDRRHVLYRRTPAGDQLTVIE
;
A
#
# COMPACT_ATOMS: atom_id res chain seq x y z
N MET A 1 24.80 10.53 -6.79
CA MET A 1 24.23 9.95 -8.03
C MET A 1 24.42 8.44 -8.00
N ILE A 2 23.38 7.67 -8.28
CA ILE A 2 23.46 6.19 -8.31
C ILE A 2 23.27 5.75 -9.75
N ARG A 3 24.12 4.83 -10.22
CA ARG A 3 24.04 4.24 -11.57
C ARG A 3 23.78 2.76 -11.46
N ILE A 4 22.84 2.24 -12.23
CA ILE A 4 22.56 0.81 -12.35
C ILE A 4 22.85 0.41 -13.79
N GLU A 5 23.88 -0.43 -13.98
CA GLU A 5 24.27 -0.94 -15.28
C GLU A 5 23.44 -2.19 -15.60
N LEU A 6 22.71 -2.12 -16.72
CA LEU A 6 21.79 -3.18 -17.16
C LEU A 6 22.19 -3.63 -18.57
N GLY A 7 22.64 -4.88 -18.68
CA GLY A 7 22.86 -5.54 -19.96
C GLY A 7 21.54 -6.04 -20.59
N VAL A 8 21.66 -6.64 -21.76
CA VAL A 8 20.49 -7.20 -22.48
C VAL A 8 19.80 -8.28 -21.65
N GLU A 9 20.56 -9.13 -20.99
CA GLU A 9 20.04 -10.17 -20.12
C GLU A 9 19.31 -9.60 -18.90
N ASP A 10 19.83 -8.49 -18.32
CA ASP A 10 19.18 -7.82 -17.20
C ASP A 10 17.84 -7.20 -17.60
N LEU A 11 17.77 -6.62 -18.80
CA LEU A 11 16.51 -6.09 -19.33
C LEU A 11 15.48 -7.20 -19.58
N ALA A 12 15.93 -8.38 -20.07
CA ALA A 12 15.06 -9.54 -20.24
C ALA A 12 14.59 -10.13 -18.90
N ASN A 13 15.41 -9.99 -17.86
CA ASN A 13 15.12 -10.43 -16.50
C ASN A 13 14.48 -9.34 -15.63
N THR A 14 14.12 -8.18 -16.20
CA THR A 14 13.42 -7.12 -15.47
C THR A 14 12.03 -7.58 -15.06
N ARG A 15 11.70 -7.39 -13.80
CA ARG A 15 10.43 -7.82 -13.20
C ARG A 15 9.80 -6.68 -12.40
N PHE A 16 8.51 -6.85 -12.12
CA PHE A 16 7.76 -5.99 -11.21
C PHE A 16 7.39 -6.77 -9.96
N GLY A 17 7.29 -6.07 -8.85
CA GLY A 17 6.80 -6.63 -7.60
C GLY A 17 6.03 -5.59 -6.80
N ILE A 18 4.91 -5.97 -6.20
CA ILE A 18 4.12 -5.15 -5.28
C ILE A 18 4.41 -5.65 -3.87
N SER A 19 4.91 -4.75 -3.02
CA SER A 19 5.33 -5.04 -1.65
C SER A 19 4.48 -4.29 -0.64
N PRO A 20 3.55 -4.96 0.06
CA PRO A 20 2.79 -4.35 1.15
C PRO A 20 3.68 -3.86 2.30
N LEU A 21 4.77 -4.56 2.60
CA LEU A 21 5.69 -4.13 3.64
C LEU A 21 6.45 -2.86 3.23
N ALA A 22 6.94 -2.80 1.97
CA ALA A 22 7.59 -1.58 1.47
C ALA A 22 6.63 -0.38 1.51
N GLU A 23 5.36 -0.55 1.11
CA GLU A 23 4.33 0.50 1.24
C GLU A 23 4.14 0.93 2.70
N THR A 24 4.11 -0.01 3.63
CA THR A 24 4.00 0.27 5.07
C THR A 24 5.19 1.10 5.55
N VAL A 25 6.38 0.74 5.16
CA VAL A 25 7.63 1.44 5.53
C VAL A 25 7.70 2.82 4.84
N PHE A 26 7.36 2.91 3.56
CA PHE A 26 7.38 4.19 2.84
C PHE A 26 6.29 5.15 3.30
N SER A 27 5.19 4.65 3.85
CA SER A 27 4.14 5.49 4.46
C SER A 27 4.66 6.33 5.63
N LEU A 28 5.75 5.90 6.28
CA LEU A 28 6.40 6.64 7.36
C LEU A 28 6.94 8.00 6.90
N TRP A 29 7.31 8.14 5.62
CA TRP A 29 7.68 9.45 5.07
C TRP A 29 6.53 10.44 5.12
N ALA A 30 5.32 10.01 4.75
CA ALA A 30 4.14 10.86 4.79
C ALA A 30 3.73 11.22 6.22
N LEU A 31 3.95 10.34 7.19
CA LEU A 31 3.72 10.61 8.61
C LEU A 31 4.78 11.55 9.19
N THR A 32 6.03 11.42 8.75
CA THR A 32 7.17 12.24 9.24
C THR A 32 7.12 13.65 8.66
N ASP A 33 6.82 13.82 7.36
CA ASP A 33 6.78 15.11 6.68
C ASP A 33 5.53 15.25 5.79
N PRO A 34 4.34 15.46 6.39
CA PRO A 34 3.10 15.59 5.63
C PRO A 34 3.06 16.74 4.64
N SER A 35 3.87 17.78 4.87
CA SER A 35 3.92 18.96 3.99
C SER A 35 4.41 18.62 2.58
N ARG A 36 5.22 17.59 2.44
CA ARG A 36 5.76 17.07 1.18
C ARG A 36 4.88 15.99 0.55
N HIS A 37 3.92 15.48 1.30
CA HIS A 37 3.01 14.41 0.91
C HIS A 37 1.55 14.89 0.88
N THR A 38 1.31 16.04 0.26
CA THR A 38 0.00 16.71 0.29
C THR A 38 -1.14 15.87 -0.24
N LEU A 39 -0.90 15.00 -1.22
CA LEU A 39 -1.88 14.06 -1.74
C LEU A 39 -2.33 13.04 -0.68
N HIS A 40 -1.48 12.75 0.31
CA HIS A 40 -1.76 11.76 1.35
C HIS A 40 -2.35 12.37 2.63
N LEU A 41 -2.61 13.68 2.68
CA LEU A 41 -3.12 14.35 3.90
C LEU A 41 -4.41 13.72 4.48
N PRO A 42 -5.40 13.28 3.68
CA PRO A 42 -6.56 12.58 4.24
C PRO A 42 -6.17 11.31 4.99
N TRP A 43 -5.32 10.48 4.38
CA TRP A 43 -4.79 9.27 4.98
C TRP A 43 -3.92 9.56 6.22
N VAL A 44 -3.02 10.56 6.15
CA VAL A 44 -2.16 10.95 7.28
C VAL A 44 -2.98 11.33 8.52
N ARG A 45 -4.09 12.07 8.33
CA ARG A 45 -4.98 12.46 9.44
C ARG A 45 -5.63 11.23 10.09
N ALA A 46 -6.12 10.31 9.27
CA ALA A 46 -6.73 9.07 9.76
C ALA A 46 -5.70 8.18 10.49
N ALA A 47 -4.52 7.97 9.88
CA ALA A 47 -3.47 7.14 10.45
C ALA A 47 -2.94 7.67 11.79
N ARG A 48 -2.72 8.99 11.91
CA ARG A 48 -2.30 9.61 13.18
C ARG A 48 -3.33 9.47 14.29
N GLY A 49 -4.62 9.51 13.97
CA GLY A 49 -5.69 9.31 14.95
C GLY A 49 -5.77 7.89 15.51
N GLN A 50 -5.15 6.92 14.86
CA GLN A 50 -5.18 5.50 15.22
C GLN A 50 -3.85 4.97 15.74
N SER A 51 -2.78 5.78 15.72
CA SER A 51 -1.43 5.36 16.09
C SER A 51 -1.27 5.35 17.62
N ASP A 52 -0.63 4.30 18.12
CA ASP A 52 -0.09 4.28 19.47
C ASP A 52 1.12 5.23 19.59
N PRO A 53 1.25 6.05 20.62
CA PRO A 53 2.35 7.02 20.75
C PRO A 53 3.74 6.38 20.82
N ASP A 54 3.88 5.19 21.41
CA ASP A 54 5.17 4.50 21.53
C ASP A 54 5.55 3.88 20.19
N ASP A 55 4.60 3.22 19.48
CA ASP A 55 4.79 2.75 18.12
C ASP A 55 5.16 3.92 17.20
N ALA A 56 4.46 5.04 17.30
CA ALA A 56 4.71 6.20 16.44
C ALA A 56 6.12 6.77 16.64
N ARG A 57 6.63 6.83 17.88
CA ARG A 57 8.02 7.26 18.15
C ARG A 57 9.04 6.30 17.58
N LEU A 58 8.86 4.99 17.82
CA LEU A 58 9.75 3.96 17.30
C LEU A 58 9.77 3.98 15.76
N LEU A 59 8.59 4.00 15.11
CA LEU A 59 8.50 4.02 13.65
C LEU A 59 9.04 5.32 13.05
N HIS A 60 8.84 6.47 13.72
CA HIS A 60 9.40 7.74 13.27
C HIS A 60 10.94 7.73 13.32
N SER A 61 11.54 7.08 14.31
CA SER A 61 12.99 6.96 14.43
C SER A 61 13.64 6.13 13.31
N LEU A 62 12.87 5.31 12.58
CA LEU A 62 13.37 4.55 11.42
C LEU A 62 13.61 5.43 10.17
N VAL A 63 13.01 6.62 10.13
CA VAL A 63 13.18 7.54 9.01
C VAL A 63 14.42 8.39 9.25
N GLY A 64 15.43 8.19 8.44
CA GLY A 64 16.69 8.92 8.54
C GLY A 64 16.54 10.43 8.36
N PRO A 65 17.57 11.18 8.73
CA PRO A 65 17.57 12.64 8.63
C PRO A 65 17.39 13.09 7.19
N SER A 66 16.85 14.30 7.02
CA SER A 66 16.71 14.90 5.70
C SER A 66 18.09 15.20 5.13
N ARG A 67 18.48 14.51 4.05
CA ARG A 67 19.77 14.70 3.38
C ARG A 67 19.57 15.52 2.13
N ILE A 68 20.28 16.63 2.06
CA ILE A 68 20.27 17.57 0.92
C ILE A 68 21.66 17.52 0.29
N PRO A 69 21.81 16.99 -0.94
CA PRO A 69 23.07 17.10 -1.67
C PRO A 69 23.44 18.56 -1.94
N PRO A 70 24.75 18.89 -2.05
CA PRO A 70 25.17 20.17 -2.57
C PRO A 70 24.50 20.44 -3.94
N ASP A 71 24.06 21.65 -4.20
CA ASP A 71 23.40 22.09 -5.44
C ASP A 71 21.99 21.48 -5.69
N PHE A 72 21.36 20.98 -4.67
CA PHE A 72 20.07 20.31 -4.74
C PHE A 72 18.89 21.30 -4.92
N ARG A 73 18.04 21.03 -5.90
CA ARG A 73 16.81 21.82 -6.18
C ARG A 73 15.51 21.05 -6.00
N GLY A 74 15.60 19.78 -5.57
CA GLY A 74 14.46 18.86 -5.44
C GLY A 74 14.10 18.49 -4.00
N ASN A 75 13.39 17.39 -3.84
CA ASN A 75 13.02 16.84 -2.53
C ASN A 75 14.19 16.11 -1.88
N PRO A 76 14.56 16.42 -0.62
CA PRO A 76 15.66 15.75 0.07
C PRO A 76 15.41 14.24 0.21
N SER A 77 16.49 13.47 0.28
CA SER A 77 16.42 12.04 0.61
C SER A 77 16.24 11.88 2.11
N ARG A 78 15.33 10.98 2.48
CA ARG A 78 15.20 10.44 3.84
C ARG A 78 15.40 8.95 3.75
N PRO A 79 16.57 8.41 4.11
CA PRO A 79 16.82 6.98 4.05
C PRO A 79 15.91 6.20 5.00
N ILE A 80 15.72 4.93 4.68
CA ILE A 80 15.03 3.94 5.50
C ILE A 80 15.93 2.70 5.53
N PRO A 81 15.97 1.91 6.62
CA PRO A 81 16.80 0.71 6.69
C PRO A 81 16.41 -0.33 5.63
N ASP A 82 17.38 -0.82 4.86
CA ASP A 82 17.14 -1.74 3.75
C ASP A 82 16.49 -3.06 4.20
N PHE A 83 16.82 -3.56 5.39
CA PHE A 83 16.25 -4.82 5.90
C PHE A 83 14.72 -4.77 6.07
N LEU A 84 14.11 -3.58 6.13
CA LEU A 84 12.66 -3.39 6.22
C LEU A 84 11.95 -3.40 4.86
N THR A 85 12.69 -3.45 3.77
CA THR A 85 12.15 -3.51 2.41
C THR A 85 12.69 -4.72 1.66
N PRO A 86 12.45 -5.96 2.17
CA PRO A 86 12.91 -7.16 1.51
C PRO A 86 12.34 -7.23 0.10
N ARG A 87 13.09 -7.84 -0.80
CA ARG A 87 12.65 -8.01 -2.20
C ARG A 87 11.42 -8.92 -2.25
N PRO A 88 10.29 -8.50 -2.84
CA PRO A 88 9.14 -9.36 -3.03
C PRO A 88 9.53 -10.59 -3.87
N SER A 89 9.16 -11.77 -3.37
CA SER A 89 9.43 -13.06 -4.03
C SER A 89 8.40 -13.39 -5.11
N THR A 90 7.23 -12.75 -5.08
CA THR A 90 6.12 -12.92 -6.02
C THR A 90 5.68 -11.57 -6.57
N PHE A 91 4.87 -11.57 -7.64
CA PHE A 91 4.36 -10.32 -8.22
C PHE A 91 3.57 -9.48 -7.22
N VAL A 92 2.68 -10.10 -6.45
CA VAL A 92 2.03 -9.48 -5.29
C VAL A 92 2.46 -10.28 -4.07
N ALA A 93 3.30 -9.69 -3.23
CA ALA A 93 3.75 -10.33 -1.99
C ALA A 93 2.64 -10.29 -0.93
N ARG A 94 2.78 -11.14 0.08
CA ARG A 94 1.95 -11.08 1.28
C ARG A 94 2.71 -10.31 2.36
N PHE A 95 2.03 -9.39 3.03
CA PHE A 95 2.63 -8.62 4.12
C PHE A 95 3.31 -9.51 5.18
N GLY A 96 2.63 -10.57 5.63
CA GLY A 96 3.18 -11.47 6.65
C GLY A 96 4.45 -12.21 6.21
N ASP A 97 4.56 -12.59 4.92
CA ASP A 97 5.74 -13.29 4.40
C ASP A 97 6.95 -12.34 4.33
N GLU A 98 6.73 -11.10 3.88
CA GLU A 98 7.76 -10.07 3.85
C GLU A 98 8.20 -9.66 5.26
N LEU A 99 7.24 -9.51 6.19
CA LEU A 99 7.53 -9.21 7.59
C LEU A 99 8.33 -10.33 8.26
N ALA A 100 8.01 -11.59 7.97
CA ALA A 100 8.79 -12.74 8.44
C ALA A 100 10.23 -12.72 7.91
N THR A 101 10.42 -12.30 6.65
CA THR A 101 11.75 -12.10 6.07
C THR A 101 12.52 -11.00 6.80
N ALA A 102 11.92 -9.85 7.03
CA ALA A 102 12.52 -8.76 7.80
C ALA A 102 12.86 -9.19 9.23
N ARG A 103 11.95 -9.94 9.89
CA ARG A 103 12.14 -10.50 11.24
C ARG A 103 13.26 -11.54 11.31
N SER A 104 13.60 -12.20 10.20
CA SER A 104 14.72 -13.17 10.12
C SER A 104 16.08 -12.53 9.82
N THR A 105 16.14 -11.21 9.61
CA THR A 105 17.38 -10.50 9.28
C THR A 105 18.41 -10.65 10.44
N PRO A 106 19.66 -11.05 10.12
CA PRO A 106 20.70 -11.20 11.15
C PRO A 106 20.99 -9.88 11.88
N PRO A 107 21.25 -9.91 13.21
CA PRO A 107 21.50 -8.71 14.01
C PRO A 107 22.59 -7.79 13.44
N ALA A 108 23.64 -8.36 12.88
CA ALA A 108 24.73 -7.59 12.27
C ALA A 108 24.27 -6.75 11.07
N VAL A 109 23.32 -7.27 10.26
CA VAL A 109 22.72 -6.56 9.12
C VAL A 109 21.79 -5.45 9.64
N VAL A 110 20.95 -5.75 10.63
CA VAL A 110 20.07 -4.76 11.27
C VAL A 110 20.87 -3.57 11.80
N ARG A 111 21.96 -3.82 12.55
CA ARG A 111 22.85 -2.76 13.05
C ARG A 111 23.45 -1.93 11.93
N ARG A 112 24.00 -2.59 10.91
CA ARG A 112 24.59 -1.94 9.75
C ARG A 112 23.57 -0.99 9.07
N ASP A 113 22.38 -1.48 8.82
CA ASP A 113 21.35 -0.74 8.10
C ASP A 113 20.82 0.44 8.92
N LEU A 114 20.62 0.27 10.24
CA LEU A 114 20.23 1.36 11.13
C LEU A 114 21.30 2.46 11.18
N VAL A 115 22.57 2.09 11.30
CA VAL A 115 23.68 3.06 11.28
C VAL A 115 23.78 3.75 9.92
N ALA A 116 23.70 3.01 8.81
CA ALA A 116 23.76 3.58 7.46
C ALA A 116 22.60 4.55 7.19
N THR A 117 21.41 4.24 7.72
CA THR A 117 20.22 5.10 7.59
C THR A 117 20.44 6.47 8.23
N HIS A 118 21.13 6.54 9.37
CA HIS A 118 21.30 7.79 10.12
C HIS A 118 22.62 8.50 9.85
N ALA A 119 23.67 7.81 9.37
CA ALA A 119 24.98 8.41 9.14
C ALA A 119 24.90 9.68 8.23
N PRO A 120 25.66 10.77 8.48
CA PRO A 120 26.69 10.87 9.51
C PRO A 120 26.17 11.20 10.93
N ASP A 121 24.86 11.44 11.07
CA ASP A 121 24.24 11.76 12.34
C ASP A 121 24.22 10.53 13.28
N PRO A 122 24.19 10.71 14.60
CA PRO A 122 24.07 9.61 15.52
C PRO A 122 22.69 8.95 15.39
N VAL A 123 22.65 7.65 15.64
CA VAL A 123 21.38 6.88 15.68
C VAL A 123 20.51 7.42 16.83
N PRO A 124 19.20 7.63 16.64
CA PRO A 124 18.26 8.07 17.67
C PRO A 124 18.27 7.20 18.92
N ASP A 125 17.89 7.76 20.07
CA ASP A 125 17.93 7.07 21.36
C ASP A 125 17.06 5.80 21.36
N GLU A 126 15.91 5.83 20.69
CA GLU A 126 15.01 4.69 20.53
C GLU A 126 15.69 3.48 19.86
N LEU A 127 16.67 3.73 18.99
CA LEU A 127 17.39 2.70 18.22
C LEU A 127 18.79 2.43 18.80
N ARG A 128 19.30 3.26 19.71
CA ARG A 128 20.68 3.23 20.19
C ARG A 128 21.03 1.91 20.88
N ALA A 129 20.09 1.31 21.62
CA ALA A 129 20.30 0.04 22.29
C ALA A 129 20.78 -1.06 21.34
N ALA A 130 20.29 -1.06 20.08
CA ALA A 130 20.71 -2.03 19.09
C ALA A 130 22.10 -1.77 18.51
N THR A 131 22.61 -0.55 18.55
CA THR A 131 23.88 -0.20 17.90
C THR A 131 25.10 -0.39 18.78
N VAL A 132 24.89 -0.46 20.11
CA VAL A 132 25.97 -0.55 21.12
C VAL A 132 25.98 -1.89 21.85
N ALA A 133 24.84 -2.62 21.85
CA ALA A 133 24.62 -3.82 22.63
C ALA A 133 24.97 -5.10 21.86
N ASP A 134 24.72 -6.22 22.54
CA ASP A 134 24.86 -7.57 22.00
C ASP A 134 23.79 -7.91 20.93
N ASP A 135 23.87 -9.10 20.40
CA ASP A 135 22.95 -9.58 19.36
C ASP A 135 21.53 -9.79 19.90
N ASP A 136 21.36 -10.07 21.19
CA ASP A 136 20.05 -10.29 21.82
C ASP A 136 19.27 -8.97 21.88
N ALA A 137 19.91 -7.87 22.27
CA ALA A 137 19.28 -6.56 22.30
C ALA A 137 18.91 -6.07 20.87
N THR A 138 19.77 -6.34 19.87
CA THR A 138 19.48 -6.01 18.47
C THR A 138 18.30 -6.83 17.95
N THR A 139 18.24 -8.11 18.31
CA THR A 139 17.14 -9.01 17.95
C THR A 139 15.83 -8.53 18.58
N ALA A 140 15.84 -8.17 19.87
CA ALA A 140 14.67 -7.65 20.56
C ALA A 140 14.15 -6.34 19.92
N LEU A 141 15.05 -5.44 19.53
CA LEU A 141 14.68 -4.20 18.83
C LEU A 141 14.11 -4.50 17.44
N ARG A 142 14.73 -5.37 16.65
CA ARG A 142 14.21 -5.80 15.35
C ARG A 142 12.79 -6.33 15.49
N ASP A 143 12.55 -7.18 16.47
CA ASP A 143 11.24 -7.78 16.69
C ASP A 143 10.22 -6.72 17.13
N ALA A 144 10.60 -5.78 18.00
CA ALA A 144 9.75 -4.65 18.38
C ALA A 144 9.39 -3.74 17.18
N ILE A 145 10.35 -3.49 16.28
CA ILE A 145 10.12 -2.76 15.02
C ILE A 145 9.11 -3.51 14.15
N CYS A 146 9.30 -4.82 13.97
CA CYS A 146 8.39 -5.64 13.18
C CYS A 146 6.98 -5.66 13.77
N ASP A 147 6.84 -5.76 15.08
CA ASP A 147 5.55 -5.71 15.78
C ASP A 147 4.85 -4.35 15.61
N ALA A 148 5.61 -3.25 15.70
CA ALA A 148 5.08 -1.92 15.47
C ALA A 148 4.63 -1.71 14.00
N LEU A 149 5.40 -2.21 13.02
CA LEU A 149 5.02 -2.21 11.60
C LEU A 149 3.77 -3.05 11.32
N GLU A 150 3.64 -4.21 11.96
CA GLU A 150 2.45 -5.05 11.84
C GLU A 150 1.20 -4.32 12.36
N ARG A 151 1.29 -3.70 13.54
CA ARG A 151 0.19 -2.89 14.07
C ARG A 151 -0.13 -1.69 13.19
N HIS A 152 0.88 -1.02 12.65
CA HIS A 152 0.70 0.09 11.72
C HIS A 152 0.03 -0.37 10.41
N TRP A 153 0.46 -1.48 9.84
CA TRP A 153 -0.18 -2.10 8.68
C TRP A 153 -1.66 -2.37 8.93
N GLN A 154 -1.98 -3.10 9.99
CA GLN A 154 -3.35 -3.51 10.30
C GLN A 154 -4.30 -2.32 10.51
N ARG A 155 -3.80 -1.25 11.13
CA ARG A 155 -4.63 -0.08 11.44
C ARG A 155 -4.76 0.89 10.27
N SER A 156 -3.68 1.10 9.52
CA SER A 156 -3.57 2.27 8.63
C SER A 156 -3.54 1.93 7.14
N LEU A 157 -3.09 0.72 6.74
CA LEU A 157 -2.96 0.35 5.34
C LEU A 157 -3.87 -0.81 4.94
N ALA A 158 -3.95 -1.87 5.74
CA ALA A 158 -4.73 -3.06 5.41
C ALA A 158 -6.21 -2.76 5.07
N PRO A 159 -6.91 -1.82 5.75
CA PRO A 159 -8.30 -1.50 5.41
C PRO A 159 -8.49 -0.94 3.99
N GLY A 160 -7.49 -0.21 3.46
CA GLY A 160 -7.51 0.38 2.11
C GLY A 160 -6.63 -0.36 1.10
N TRP A 161 -6.07 -1.52 1.49
CA TRP A 161 -5.07 -2.20 0.66
C TRP A 161 -5.59 -2.62 -0.71
N ALA A 162 -6.84 -3.05 -0.82
CA ALA A 162 -7.41 -3.47 -2.09
C ALA A 162 -7.38 -2.34 -3.14
N ASP A 163 -7.71 -1.12 -2.74
CA ASP A 163 -7.67 0.04 -3.63
C ASP A 163 -6.24 0.47 -3.95
N MET A 164 -5.35 0.43 -2.95
CA MET A 164 -3.92 0.67 -3.16
C MET A 164 -3.32 -0.32 -4.15
N GLN A 165 -3.56 -1.61 -3.97
CA GLN A 165 -3.08 -2.67 -4.84
C GLN A 165 -3.57 -2.48 -6.27
N LEU A 166 -4.84 -2.12 -6.47
CA LEU A 166 -5.40 -1.84 -7.78
C LEU A 166 -4.64 -0.72 -8.51
N VAL A 167 -4.29 0.36 -7.81
CA VAL A 167 -3.49 1.47 -8.37
C VAL A 167 -2.09 0.99 -8.76
N LEU A 168 -1.43 0.19 -7.91
CA LEU A 168 -0.10 -0.36 -8.16
C LEU A 168 -0.09 -1.33 -9.34
N GLU A 169 -1.09 -2.20 -9.44
CA GLU A 169 -1.27 -3.12 -10.58
C GLU A 169 -1.55 -2.38 -11.90
N ALA A 170 -2.35 -1.31 -11.84
CA ALA A 170 -2.62 -0.47 -13.01
C ALA A 170 -1.34 0.22 -13.50
N ASP A 171 -0.50 0.76 -12.60
CA ASP A 171 0.81 1.32 -12.97
C ASP A 171 1.73 0.26 -13.57
N THR A 172 1.82 -0.91 -12.95
CA THR A 172 2.63 -2.03 -13.48
C THR A 172 2.20 -2.43 -14.89
N THR A 173 0.90 -2.52 -15.12
CA THR A 173 0.34 -2.83 -16.46
C THR A 173 0.73 -1.76 -17.49
N TYR A 174 0.64 -0.48 -17.10
CA TYR A 174 1.07 0.62 -17.95
C TYR A 174 2.57 0.52 -18.27
N ARG A 175 3.41 0.27 -17.28
CA ARG A 175 4.87 0.13 -17.44
C ARG A 175 5.25 -1.07 -18.31
N ALA A 176 4.60 -2.20 -18.12
CA ALA A 176 4.81 -3.38 -18.96
C ALA A 176 4.48 -3.10 -20.43
N ARG A 177 3.39 -2.38 -20.73
CA ARG A 177 3.07 -1.94 -22.08
C ARG A 177 4.12 -1.00 -22.66
N ARG A 178 4.64 -0.08 -21.85
CA ARG A 178 5.73 0.83 -22.27
C ARG A 178 6.98 0.05 -22.64
N LEU A 179 7.34 -0.94 -21.81
CA LEU A 179 8.49 -1.82 -22.09
C LEU A 179 8.31 -2.59 -23.41
N THR A 180 7.14 -3.15 -23.67
CA THR A 180 6.89 -3.92 -24.88
C THR A 180 6.78 -3.07 -26.15
N THR A 181 6.40 -1.81 -26.04
CA THR A 181 6.23 -0.91 -27.21
C THR A 181 7.46 -0.09 -27.55
N GLY A 182 8.31 0.23 -26.61
CA GLY A 182 9.47 1.11 -26.83
C GLY A 182 10.71 0.76 -25.99
N GLY A 183 10.75 -0.46 -25.43
CA GLY A 183 11.88 -0.95 -24.67
C GLY A 183 12.15 -0.16 -23.38
N ALA A 184 13.36 -0.31 -22.87
CA ALA A 184 13.80 0.34 -21.63
C ALA A 184 13.71 1.87 -21.70
N ALA A 185 13.99 2.47 -22.83
CA ALA A 185 13.91 3.92 -23.01
C ALA A 185 12.49 4.43 -22.70
N LEU A 186 11.47 3.74 -23.22
CA LEU A 186 10.10 4.13 -22.95
C LEU A 186 9.63 3.74 -21.55
N LEU A 187 10.07 2.61 -21.01
CA LEU A 187 9.77 2.16 -19.66
C LEU A 187 10.14 3.22 -18.62
N PHE A 188 11.37 3.77 -18.73
CA PHE A 188 11.93 4.68 -17.72
C PHE A 188 11.64 6.15 -17.97
N ALA A 189 11.14 6.54 -19.15
CA ALA A 189 11.06 7.93 -19.60
C ALA A 189 10.23 8.85 -18.70
N ASP A 190 9.19 8.34 -18.07
CA ASP A 190 8.20 9.11 -17.31
C ASP A 190 7.98 8.60 -15.89
N ILE A 191 8.93 7.84 -15.34
CA ILE A 191 8.85 7.39 -13.93
C ILE A 191 9.07 8.59 -13.00
N HIS A 192 10.17 9.29 -13.18
CA HIS A 192 10.49 10.46 -12.35
C HIS A 192 11.55 11.34 -13.05
N PRO A 193 11.55 12.66 -12.88
CA PRO A 193 12.56 13.56 -13.46
C PRO A 193 14.00 13.23 -13.08
N ASN A 194 14.22 12.62 -11.91
CA ASN A 194 15.54 12.21 -11.40
C ASN A 194 16.02 10.89 -11.99
N LEU A 195 15.22 10.23 -12.81
CA LEU A 195 15.55 8.93 -13.39
C LEU A 195 15.84 9.11 -14.89
N ARG A 196 17.00 8.66 -15.33
CA ARG A 196 17.42 8.77 -16.73
C ARG A 196 17.98 7.44 -17.22
N TRP A 197 17.49 7.00 -18.36
CA TRP A 197 18.02 5.84 -19.07
C TRP A 197 18.85 6.27 -20.26
N ARG A 198 20.09 5.82 -20.33
CA ARG A 198 20.96 6.03 -21.49
C ARG A 198 22.01 4.95 -21.60
N ASP A 199 22.18 4.39 -22.81
CA ASP A 199 23.28 3.47 -23.18
C ASP A 199 23.48 2.29 -22.19
N GLY A 200 22.41 1.66 -21.77
CA GLY A 200 22.49 0.53 -20.84
C GLY A 200 22.61 0.92 -19.35
N VAL A 201 22.58 2.22 -19.04
CA VAL A 201 22.73 2.72 -17.66
C VAL A 201 21.47 3.45 -17.21
N LEU A 202 20.89 3.00 -16.12
CA LEU A 202 19.83 3.70 -15.41
C LEU A 202 20.46 4.58 -14.32
N THR A 203 20.37 5.89 -14.48
CA THR A 203 20.94 6.87 -13.58
C THR A 203 19.87 7.48 -12.70
N VAL A 204 20.05 7.43 -11.37
CA VAL A 204 19.24 8.14 -10.38
C VAL A 204 20.04 9.35 -9.90
N THR A 205 19.61 10.53 -10.32
CA THR A 205 20.22 11.80 -9.90
C THR A 205 19.65 12.30 -8.57
N GLU A 206 20.26 13.31 -7.97
CA GLU A 206 19.80 13.94 -6.72
C GLU A 206 19.68 12.96 -5.55
N MET A 207 20.58 11.98 -5.48
CA MET A 207 20.71 11.05 -4.39
C MET A 207 21.92 11.37 -3.53
N VAL A 208 21.82 11.12 -2.23
CA VAL A 208 22.99 11.11 -1.34
C VAL A 208 23.71 9.79 -1.58
N GLY A 209 24.95 9.87 -1.96
CA GLY A 209 25.77 8.75 -2.39
C GLY A 209 26.11 8.83 -3.88
N ASP A 210 27.26 8.29 -4.20
CA ASP A 210 27.76 8.18 -5.57
C ASP A 210 28.40 6.81 -5.73
N HIS A 211 27.65 5.88 -6.33
CA HIS A 211 28.13 4.54 -6.60
C HIS A 211 27.46 3.94 -7.84
N THR A 212 28.05 2.87 -8.34
CA THR A 212 27.54 2.12 -9.49
C THR A 212 27.27 0.69 -9.06
N VAL A 213 26.11 0.17 -9.46
CA VAL A 213 25.69 -1.21 -9.26
C VAL A 213 25.59 -1.88 -10.62
N ALA A 214 26.34 -2.94 -10.83
CA ALA A 214 26.20 -3.79 -12.01
C ALA A 214 25.12 -4.86 -11.75
N ALA A 215 24.14 -4.96 -12.61
CA ALA A 215 23.09 -5.99 -12.47
C ALA A 215 23.66 -7.39 -12.75
N ALA A 216 24.61 -7.52 -13.69
CA ALA A 216 25.38 -8.74 -13.94
C ALA A 216 24.49 -10.00 -14.17
N GLY A 217 23.43 -9.87 -14.97
CA GLY A 217 22.49 -10.94 -15.30
C GLY A 217 21.36 -11.15 -14.28
N ARG A 218 21.40 -10.44 -13.13
CA ARG A 218 20.39 -10.58 -12.05
C ARG A 218 19.07 -9.89 -12.34
N GLY A 219 19.02 -9.05 -13.39
CA GLY A 219 17.85 -8.24 -13.76
C GLY A 219 17.60 -7.06 -12.80
N LEU A 220 16.56 -6.31 -13.08
CA LEU A 220 16.08 -5.20 -12.24
C LEU A 220 14.70 -5.53 -11.70
N LEU A 221 14.50 -5.38 -10.41
CA LEU A 221 13.18 -5.44 -9.79
C LEU A 221 12.61 -4.03 -9.63
N LEU A 222 11.46 -3.76 -10.26
CA LEU A 222 10.74 -2.50 -10.19
C LEU A 222 9.58 -2.64 -9.19
N ILE A 223 9.54 -1.76 -8.19
CA ILE A 223 8.55 -1.79 -7.11
C ILE A 223 7.77 -0.46 -7.15
N PRO A 224 6.56 -0.44 -7.75
CA PRO A 224 5.71 0.75 -7.71
C PRO A 224 5.31 1.04 -6.27
N SER A 225 5.23 2.32 -5.91
CA SER A 225 4.83 2.73 -4.57
C SER A 225 3.92 3.94 -4.60
N ILE A 226 2.91 3.92 -3.74
CA ILE A 226 2.00 5.02 -3.49
C ILE A 226 2.69 6.12 -2.67
N PHE A 227 3.49 5.73 -1.69
CA PHE A 227 4.12 6.67 -0.76
C PHE A 227 5.51 7.13 -1.17
N ALA A 228 6.17 6.46 -2.11
CA ALA A 228 7.44 6.95 -2.65
C ALA A 228 7.22 8.27 -3.40
N TYR A 229 8.01 9.27 -3.11
CA TYR A 229 7.96 10.59 -3.77
C TYR A 229 9.11 10.79 -4.78
N LYS A 230 10.03 9.84 -4.85
CA LYS A 230 11.14 9.76 -5.80
C LYS A 230 11.64 8.32 -5.91
N PRO A 231 12.53 8.01 -6.89
CA PRO A 231 13.15 6.70 -6.97
C PRO A 231 13.91 6.32 -5.70
N VAL A 232 13.76 5.08 -5.27
CA VAL A 232 14.31 4.51 -4.02
C VAL A 232 15.14 3.28 -4.37
N PRO A 233 16.42 3.43 -4.72
CA PRO A 233 17.34 2.30 -4.82
C PRO A 233 17.76 1.84 -3.42
N PRO A 234 18.23 0.59 -3.23
CA PRO A 234 18.83 0.13 -1.99
C PRO A 234 20.00 1.03 -1.54
N LEU A 235 20.22 1.15 -0.25
CA LEU A 235 21.36 1.85 0.33
C LEU A 235 22.65 1.03 0.16
N ASP A 236 22.55 -0.29 0.26
CA ASP A 236 23.67 -1.21 0.09
C ASP A 236 23.89 -1.51 -1.40
N PRO A 237 25.05 -1.11 -2.00
CA PRO A 237 25.38 -1.41 -3.39
C PRO A 237 25.61 -2.90 -3.66
N GLY A 238 25.77 -3.72 -2.63
CA GLY A 238 25.91 -5.19 -2.74
C GLY A 238 24.59 -5.92 -2.99
N GLU A 239 23.46 -5.26 -2.69
CA GLU A 239 22.14 -5.84 -2.92
C GLU A 239 21.83 -6.00 -4.42
N PRO A 240 21.04 -7.03 -4.79
CA PRO A 240 20.58 -7.17 -6.17
C PRO A 240 19.79 -5.94 -6.61
N PRO A 241 19.94 -5.47 -7.86
CA PRO A 241 19.28 -4.24 -8.30
C PRO A 241 17.78 -4.26 -8.10
N SER A 242 17.28 -3.31 -7.34
CA SER A 242 15.86 -3.02 -7.19
C SER A 242 15.63 -1.52 -7.20
N LEU A 243 14.44 -1.10 -7.55
CA LEU A 243 14.08 0.31 -7.59
C LEU A 243 12.63 0.48 -7.16
N GLY A 244 12.42 1.01 -5.97
CA GLY A 244 11.15 1.59 -5.59
C GLY A 244 10.90 2.87 -6.39
N TYR A 245 9.67 3.12 -6.84
CA TYR A 245 9.38 4.33 -7.62
C TYR A 245 7.95 4.82 -7.42
N PRO A 246 7.70 6.14 -7.55
CA PRO A 246 6.35 6.70 -7.45
C PRO A 246 5.41 6.10 -8.49
N SER A 247 4.32 5.51 -8.04
CA SER A 247 3.27 4.99 -8.92
C SER A 247 2.42 6.11 -9.49
N ARG A 248 1.77 5.86 -10.61
CA ARG A 248 0.77 6.75 -11.23
C ARG A 248 -0.60 6.48 -10.61
N GLY A 249 -1.53 7.42 -10.77
CA GLY A 249 -2.93 7.22 -10.40
C GLY A 249 -3.27 7.47 -8.92
N ILE A 250 -2.34 7.98 -8.12
CA ILE A 250 -2.52 8.20 -6.67
C ILE A 250 -3.58 9.27 -6.37
N GLY A 251 -3.83 10.20 -7.29
CA GLY A 251 -4.63 11.40 -7.02
C GLY A 251 -6.08 11.15 -6.60
N THR A 252 -6.65 10.00 -6.94
CA THR A 252 -8.03 9.62 -6.60
C THR A 252 -8.13 8.64 -5.44
N LEU A 253 -7.00 8.11 -4.95
CA LEU A 253 -6.98 7.03 -3.97
C LEU A 253 -7.65 7.40 -2.64
N TRP A 254 -7.52 8.66 -2.22
CA TRP A 254 -8.07 9.15 -0.95
C TRP A 254 -9.38 9.92 -1.14
N SER A 255 -9.97 9.86 -2.33
CA SER A 255 -11.29 10.41 -2.56
C SER A 255 -12.32 9.58 -1.79
N PRO A 256 -13.29 10.22 -1.11
CA PRO A 256 -14.35 9.46 -0.49
C PRO A 256 -15.04 8.60 -1.56
N PRO A 257 -15.42 7.35 -1.23
CA PRO A 257 -16.19 6.53 -2.15
C PRO A 257 -17.44 7.33 -2.58
N PRO A 258 -17.88 7.18 -3.84
CA PRO A 258 -19.11 7.79 -4.27
C PRO A 258 -20.22 7.35 -3.32
N GLN A 259 -21.00 8.32 -2.83
CA GLN A 259 -22.17 7.97 -2.01
C GLN A 259 -23.13 7.15 -2.86
N PRO A 260 -23.72 6.07 -2.30
CA PRO A 260 -24.72 5.30 -3.01
C PRO A 260 -25.83 6.22 -3.52
N ASP A 261 -26.05 6.22 -4.85
CA ASP A 261 -27.13 6.96 -5.48
C ASP A 261 -28.40 6.09 -5.51
N PRO A 262 -29.50 6.48 -4.87
CA PRO A 262 -30.75 5.74 -4.92
C PRO A 262 -31.27 5.52 -6.35
N ALA A 263 -31.02 6.45 -7.27
CA ALA A 263 -31.40 6.28 -8.66
C ALA A 263 -30.58 5.21 -9.35
N ALA A 264 -29.25 5.20 -9.13
CA ALA A 264 -28.37 4.13 -9.65
C ALA A 264 -28.74 2.74 -9.08
N LEU A 265 -29.16 2.68 -7.81
CA LEU A 265 -29.64 1.43 -7.21
C LEU A 265 -30.92 0.94 -7.90
N VAL A 266 -31.85 1.85 -8.22
CA VAL A 266 -33.07 1.53 -8.97
C VAL A 266 -32.74 1.04 -10.37
N ASP A 267 -31.80 1.67 -11.07
CA ASP A 267 -31.37 1.25 -12.40
C ASP A 267 -30.71 -0.14 -12.39
N LEU A 268 -29.93 -0.43 -11.37
CA LEU A 268 -29.24 -1.73 -11.22
C LEU A 268 -30.17 -2.86 -10.85
N LEU A 269 -31.02 -2.68 -9.84
CA LEU A 269 -31.84 -3.74 -9.25
C LEU A 269 -33.29 -3.76 -9.78
N GLY A 270 -33.73 -2.69 -10.38
CA GLY A 270 -35.13 -2.40 -10.63
C GLY A 270 -35.86 -1.85 -9.38
N ARG A 271 -36.84 -0.98 -9.60
CA ARG A 271 -37.52 -0.18 -8.56
C ARG A 271 -37.99 -1.00 -7.36
N THR A 272 -38.62 -2.17 -7.61
CA THR A 272 -39.19 -2.98 -6.52
C THR A 272 -38.10 -3.59 -5.63
N ARG A 273 -36.99 -4.11 -6.18
CA ARG A 273 -35.92 -4.68 -5.38
C ARG A 273 -35.12 -3.61 -4.62
N ALA A 274 -34.93 -2.44 -5.24
CA ALA A 274 -34.30 -1.29 -4.57
C ALA A 274 -35.12 -0.84 -3.35
N LEU A 275 -36.44 -0.67 -3.51
CA LEU A 275 -37.35 -0.33 -2.40
C LEU A 275 -37.39 -1.41 -1.32
N LEU A 276 -37.40 -2.69 -1.69
CA LEU A 276 -37.31 -3.80 -0.73
C LEU A 276 -36.03 -3.74 0.07
N LEU A 277 -34.89 -3.52 -0.60
CA LEU A 277 -33.59 -3.44 0.07
C LEU A 277 -33.55 -2.25 1.04
N GLN A 278 -34.07 -1.09 0.65
CA GLN A 278 -34.15 0.10 1.52
C GLN A 278 -35.07 -0.15 2.74
N THR A 279 -36.16 -0.88 2.58
CA THR A 279 -37.12 -1.14 3.66
C THR A 279 -36.61 -2.13 4.72
N LEU A 280 -35.63 -2.96 4.38
CA LEU A 280 -35.14 -4.08 5.22
C LEU A 280 -33.98 -3.69 6.15
N GLU A 281 -33.98 -2.48 6.69
CA GLU A 281 -33.05 -2.06 7.73
C GLU A 281 -33.20 -2.90 8.99
N GLU A 282 -34.46 -3.13 9.38
CA GLU A 282 -34.82 -4.06 10.47
C GLU A 282 -35.43 -5.36 9.92
N PRO A 283 -35.39 -6.45 10.73
CA PRO A 283 -36.01 -7.70 10.33
C PRO A 283 -37.52 -7.58 10.15
N LEU A 284 -38.04 -7.83 8.94
CA LEU A 284 -39.45 -7.71 8.63
C LEU A 284 -39.99 -9.01 8.00
N PRO A 285 -41.23 -9.42 8.34
CA PRO A 285 -41.92 -10.54 7.69
C PRO A 285 -42.49 -10.10 6.31
N THR A 286 -42.52 -11.04 5.37
CA THR A 286 -43.01 -10.82 3.99
C THR A 286 -44.35 -10.10 3.90
N VAL A 287 -45.29 -10.46 4.83
CA VAL A 287 -46.64 -9.86 4.87
C VAL A 287 -46.58 -8.35 5.21
N GLU A 288 -45.76 -7.99 6.18
CA GLU A 288 -45.60 -6.58 6.57
C GLU A 288 -44.90 -5.75 5.46
N ILE A 289 -43.90 -6.33 4.80
CA ILE A 289 -43.24 -5.70 3.64
C ILE A 289 -44.29 -5.47 2.53
N ALA A 290 -45.10 -6.47 2.23
CA ALA A 290 -46.13 -6.40 1.20
C ALA A 290 -47.16 -5.28 1.51
N ARG A 291 -47.54 -5.15 2.77
CA ARG A 291 -48.42 -4.08 3.24
C ARG A 291 -47.82 -2.69 3.07
N ARG A 292 -46.53 -2.51 3.45
CA ARG A 292 -45.84 -1.22 3.34
C ARG A 292 -45.67 -0.77 1.90
N LEU A 293 -45.36 -1.72 1.01
CA LEU A 293 -45.10 -1.42 -0.40
C LEU A 293 -46.37 -1.50 -1.29
N GLN A 294 -47.53 -1.83 -0.70
CA GLN A 294 -48.82 -1.99 -1.40
C GLN A 294 -48.78 -2.97 -2.56
N VAL A 295 -48.06 -4.08 -2.37
CA VAL A 295 -47.93 -5.18 -3.33
C VAL A 295 -48.39 -6.52 -2.71
N THR A 296 -48.52 -7.57 -3.52
CA THR A 296 -48.89 -8.88 -3.00
C THR A 296 -47.72 -9.56 -2.28
N PRO A 297 -47.99 -10.36 -1.21
CA PRO A 297 -46.93 -11.14 -0.54
C PRO A 297 -46.20 -12.10 -1.47
N SER A 298 -46.85 -12.62 -2.50
CA SER A 298 -46.22 -13.47 -3.52
C SER A 298 -45.20 -12.73 -4.35
N ALA A 299 -45.49 -11.51 -4.80
CA ALA A 299 -44.54 -10.67 -5.55
C ALA A 299 -43.34 -10.33 -4.67
N VAL A 300 -43.57 -9.94 -3.40
CA VAL A 300 -42.48 -9.66 -2.44
C VAL A 300 -41.60 -10.90 -2.27
N SER A 301 -42.20 -12.07 -2.09
CA SER A 301 -41.48 -13.33 -1.90
C SER A 301 -40.53 -13.65 -3.09
N GLN A 302 -40.98 -13.42 -4.32
CA GLN A 302 -40.17 -13.64 -5.53
C GLN A 302 -38.96 -12.72 -5.54
N HIS A 303 -39.15 -11.44 -5.24
CA HIS A 303 -38.03 -10.47 -5.21
C HIS A 303 -37.05 -10.75 -4.05
N LEU A 304 -37.56 -11.13 -2.86
CA LEU A 304 -36.74 -11.49 -1.72
C LEU A 304 -35.91 -12.77 -1.98
N GLN A 305 -36.43 -13.72 -2.75
CA GLN A 305 -35.65 -14.90 -3.17
C GLN A 305 -34.44 -14.50 -4.02
N VAL A 306 -34.59 -13.56 -4.94
CA VAL A 306 -33.49 -13.06 -5.76
C VAL A 306 -32.46 -12.33 -4.87
N LEU A 307 -32.91 -11.41 -4.01
CA LEU A 307 -32.02 -10.67 -3.11
C LEU A 307 -31.30 -11.60 -2.12
N HIS A 308 -31.97 -12.67 -1.67
CA HIS A 308 -31.34 -13.67 -0.83
C HIS A 308 -30.32 -14.53 -1.60
N ALA A 309 -30.63 -14.93 -2.82
CA ALA A 309 -29.71 -15.70 -3.67
C ALA A 309 -28.46 -14.90 -4.05
N THR A 310 -28.56 -13.56 -4.15
CA THR A 310 -27.42 -12.68 -4.38
C THR A 310 -26.67 -12.27 -3.10
N GLY A 311 -27.10 -12.77 -1.93
CA GLY A 311 -26.46 -12.44 -0.66
C GLY A 311 -26.73 -11.03 -0.12
N LEU A 312 -27.65 -10.27 -0.73
CA LEU A 312 -27.98 -8.91 -0.30
C LEU A 312 -28.92 -8.88 0.91
N VAL A 313 -29.68 -9.93 1.12
CA VAL A 313 -30.51 -10.11 2.31
C VAL A 313 -30.31 -11.50 2.92
N THR A 314 -30.45 -11.58 4.22
CA THR A 314 -30.50 -12.84 4.98
C THR A 314 -31.92 -13.09 5.47
N ARG A 315 -32.21 -14.34 5.84
CA ARG A 315 -33.50 -14.71 6.38
C ARG A 315 -33.37 -15.56 7.65
N ALA A 316 -34.27 -15.35 8.58
CA ALA A 316 -34.42 -16.18 9.76
C ALA A 316 -35.90 -16.60 9.94
N ARG A 317 -36.14 -17.79 10.51
CA ARG A 317 -37.48 -18.25 10.81
C ARG A 317 -37.82 -17.92 12.25
N ASP A 318 -38.88 -17.14 12.43
CA ASP A 318 -39.45 -16.89 13.74
C ASP A 318 -40.87 -17.46 13.78
N ARG A 319 -41.04 -18.59 14.47
CA ARG A 319 -42.29 -19.34 14.59
C ARG A 319 -42.97 -19.64 13.23
N ARG A 320 -44.04 -18.90 12.90
CA ARG A 320 -44.80 -19.02 11.63
C ARG A 320 -44.34 -18.05 10.55
N HIS A 321 -43.43 -17.12 10.87
CA HIS A 321 -42.98 -16.08 9.95
C HIS A 321 -41.53 -16.28 9.51
N VAL A 322 -41.25 -15.93 8.29
CA VAL A 322 -39.88 -15.76 7.78
C VAL A 322 -39.57 -14.28 7.78
N LEU A 323 -38.59 -13.91 8.57
CA LEU A 323 -38.08 -12.54 8.67
C LEU A 323 -36.88 -12.37 7.71
N TYR A 324 -36.85 -11.25 7.03
CA TYR A 324 -35.74 -10.86 6.16
C TYR A 324 -35.08 -9.60 6.66
N ARG A 325 -33.76 -9.51 6.51
CA ARG A 325 -32.94 -8.34 6.86
C ARG A 325 -31.82 -8.18 5.85
N ARG A 326 -31.34 -6.95 5.63
CA ARG A 326 -30.13 -6.69 4.87
C ARG A 326 -28.92 -7.39 5.49
N THR A 327 -27.99 -7.79 4.62
CA THR A 327 -26.63 -8.19 5.00
C THR A 327 -25.73 -6.95 4.95
N PRO A 328 -24.47 -7.02 5.46
CA PRO A 328 -23.50 -5.94 5.28
C PRO A 328 -23.29 -5.55 3.80
N ALA A 329 -23.35 -6.51 2.87
CA ALA A 329 -23.30 -6.23 1.43
C ALA A 329 -24.55 -5.46 0.95
N GLY A 330 -25.74 -5.79 1.50
CA GLY A 330 -26.97 -5.04 1.24
C GLY A 330 -26.93 -3.61 1.80
N ASP A 331 -26.34 -3.43 2.98
CA ASP A 331 -26.17 -2.11 3.60
C ASP A 331 -25.27 -1.19 2.79
N GLN A 332 -24.19 -1.74 2.18
CA GLN A 332 -23.28 -0.99 1.32
C GLN A 332 -23.96 -0.41 0.06
N LEU A 333 -25.05 -1.02 -0.40
CA LEU A 333 -25.80 -0.56 -1.58
C LEU A 333 -26.93 0.44 -1.23
N THR A 334 -27.20 0.67 0.04
CA THR A 334 -28.27 1.57 0.48
C THR A 334 -27.68 2.82 1.14
N VAL A 335 -28.26 3.98 0.86
CA VAL A 335 -27.93 5.21 1.57
C VAL A 335 -28.49 5.08 2.99
N ILE A 336 -27.63 5.18 3.98
CA ILE A 336 -28.05 5.38 5.38
C ILE A 336 -28.13 6.90 5.55
N GLU A 337 -29.33 7.43 5.71
CA GLU A 337 -29.53 8.80 6.17
C GLU A 337 -29.08 8.96 7.62
#